data_72df6099c53b2a398fbe2ac10602d9cd
#
_entry.id   72df6099c53b2a398fbe2ac10602d9cd
#
_cell.length_a   1.000
_cell.length_b   1.000
_cell.length_c   1.000
_cell.angle_alpha   90.00
_cell.angle_beta   90.00
_cell.angle_gamma   90.00
#
_symmetry.space_group_name_H-M   'P 1'
#
loop_
_entity.id
_entity.type
_entity.pdbx_description
1 polymer ?
#
loop_
_entity_poly.entity_id
_entity_poly.type
_entity_poly.pdbx_seq_one_letter_code
_entity_poly.pdbx_strand_id
1 'polypeptide(L)'
;MRTSTKLYILVFAIIFAVILPPILCYIFIVRPADHTAGQDTSTNTGNEHTSTEGLDTTDAAKSFTILIDPGHGGFDPGKVSPDGIMEKDINLAIASKLASALTDQGFSVYLTRDSDKSLNSENASSKKTSDLKARTNLATNVNADLYISIHQNSYHEEAINGGQVFYYKTSEKGKRLADILQKRFDFVLGENNRRQAKPNDTYYLLLHVKSPIVIVECGFLSNWDEAARLNSTDYQ
;
A
#
# COMPACT_ATOMS: atom_id res chain seq x y z
N MET A 1 -17.21 -29.49 -14.72
CA MET A 1 -16.01 -28.80 -14.24
C MET A 1 -16.12 -27.27 -14.10
N ARG A 2 -17.33 -26.65 -14.19
CA ARG A 2 -17.51 -25.20 -14.07
C ARG A 2 -17.90 -24.69 -12.66
N THR A 3 -18.21 -25.56 -11.73
CA THR A 3 -18.68 -25.18 -10.37
C THR A 3 -17.55 -25.01 -9.35
N SER A 4 -16.41 -25.67 -9.52
CA SER A 4 -15.31 -25.57 -8.56
C SER A 4 -14.58 -24.23 -8.64
N THR A 5 -14.39 -23.68 -9.83
CA THR A 5 -13.69 -22.40 -10.04
C THR A 5 -14.44 -21.21 -9.42
N LYS A 6 -15.77 -21.19 -9.53
CA LYS A 6 -16.60 -20.15 -8.90
C LYS A 6 -16.59 -20.22 -7.37
N LEU A 7 -16.49 -21.42 -6.81
CA LEU A 7 -16.41 -21.60 -5.37
C LEU A 7 -15.05 -21.12 -4.82
N TYR A 8 -13.96 -21.35 -5.54
CA TYR A 8 -12.64 -20.85 -5.18
C TYR A 8 -12.57 -19.31 -5.23
N ILE A 9 -13.15 -18.68 -6.26
CA ILE A 9 -13.21 -17.21 -6.38
C ILE A 9 -14.02 -16.59 -5.23
N LEU A 10 -15.15 -17.20 -4.85
CA LEU A 10 -15.98 -16.72 -3.75
C LEU A 10 -15.30 -16.89 -2.38
N VAL A 11 -14.62 -17.99 -2.15
CA VAL A 11 -13.83 -18.24 -0.93
C VAL A 11 -12.62 -17.29 -0.87
N PHE A 12 -12.00 -16.98 -2.02
CA PHE A 12 -10.87 -16.03 -2.10
C PHE A 12 -11.28 -14.59 -1.79
N ALA A 13 -12.42 -14.14 -2.32
CA ALA A 13 -12.96 -12.80 -2.03
C ALA A 13 -13.30 -12.64 -0.53
N ILE A 14 -13.88 -13.67 0.09
CA ILE A 14 -14.24 -13.67 1.52
C ILE A 14 -12.98 -13.68 2.42
N ILE A 15 -11.92 -14.42 2.05
CA ILE A 15 -10.68 -14.47 2.83
C ILE A 15 -9.91 -13.15 2.75
N PHE A 16 -9.89 -12.50 1.58
CA PHE A 16 -9.23 -11.20 1.41
C PHE A 16 -10.01 -10.07 2.12
N ALA A 17 -11.35 -10.11 2.06
CA ALA A 17 -12.22 -9.12 2.69
C ALA A 17 -12.31 -9.26 4.22
N VAL A 18 -12.21 -10.49 4.77
CA VAL A 18 -12.47 -10.75 6.20
C VAL A 18 -11.20 -10.79 7.05
N ILE A 19 -10.05 -11.15 6.49
CA ILE A 19 -8.82 -11.36 7.27
C ILE A 19 -7.88 -10.14 7.24
N LEU A 20 -7.83 -9.36 6.15
CA LEU A 20 -6.95 -8.18 6.08
C LEU A 20 -7.37 -7.02 7.00
N PRO A 21 -8.66 -6.64 7.13
CA PRO A 21 -9.06 -5.53 7.97
C PRO A 21 -8.69 -5.69 9.44
N PRO A 22 -8.94 -6.83 10.11
CA PRO A 22 -8.56 -7.00 11.50
C PRO A 22 -7.05 -7.02 11.71
N ILE A 23 -6.26 -7.48 10.74
CA ILE A 23 -4.80 -7.53 10.85
C ILE A 23 -4.20 -6.13 10.69
N LEU A 24 -4.63 -5.33 9.72
CA LEU A 24 -4.20 -3.94 9.60
C LEU A 24 -4.64 -3.11 10.81
N CYS A 25 -5.89 -3.27 11.27
CA CYS A 25 -6.42 -2.60 12.45
C CYS A 25 -5.64 -2.98 13.72
N TYR A 26 -5.33 -4.28 13.90
CA TYR A 26 -4.54 -4.76 15.04
C TYR A 26 -3.10 -4.21 15.05
N ILE A 27 -2.47 -4.05 13.87
CA ILE A 27 -1.10 -3.54 13.74
C ILE A 27 -0.99 -2.05 14.09
N PHE A 28 -2.03 -1.26 13.81
CA PHE A 28 -1.96 0.20 13.92
C PHE A 28 -2.78 0.80 15.06
N ILE A 29 -3.79 0.10 15.59
CA ILE A 29 -4.69 0.61 16.65
C ILE A 29 -4.24 0.19 18.05
N VAL A 30 -3.57 -0.96 18.22
CA VAL A 30 -3.04 -1.36 19.51
C VAL A 30 -1.73 -0.62 19.79
N ARG A 31 -1.82 0.62 20.25
CA ARG A 31 -0.70 1.33 20.89
C ARG A 31 -0.53 0.78 22.30
N PRO A 32 0.69 0.40 22.73
CA PRO A 32 0.96 0.29 24.15
C PRO A 32 0.81 1.69 24.78
N ALA A 33 -0.03 1.82 25.78
CA ALA A 33 -0.14 3.02 26.58
C ALA A 33 1.16 3.16 27.40
N ASP A 34 1.94 4.20 27.14
CA ASP A 34 3.03 4.61 28.02
C ASP A 34 2.44 5.11 29.32
N HIS A 35 2.55 4.30 30.36
CA HIS A 35 2.31 4.70 31.73
C HIS A 35 3.50 5.50 32.24
N THR A 36 3.42 6.83 32.22
CA THR A 36 4.18 7.67 33.13
C THR A 36 3.26 8.07 34.28
N ALA A 37 3.52 7.49 35.44
CA ALA A 37 2.91 7.87 36.69
C ALA A 37 3.41 9.26 37.12
N GLY A 38 2.48 10.19 37.31
CA GLY A 38 2.70 11.43 38.03
C GLY A 38 1.61 11.55 39.07
N GLN A 39 1.97 11.28 40.33
CA GLN A 39 1.15 11.63 41.48
C GLN A 39 1.18 13.13 41.69
N ASP A 40 0.01 13.74 41.84
CA ASP A 40 -0.14 14.85 42.78
C ASP A 40 -1.56 14.91 43.33
N THR A 41 -1.62 14.87 44.63
CA THR A 41 -2.75 15.04 45.52
C THR A 41 -3.09 16.50 45.64
N SER A 42 -4.35 16.88 45.44
CA SER A 42 -4.93 18.00 46.18
C SER A 42 -6.47 17.89 46.24
N THR A 43 -6.97 17.78 47.44
CA THR A 43 -8.37 17.91 47.86
C THR A 43 -8.86 19.33 47.66
N ASN A 44 -10.05 19.55 47.08
CA ASN A 44 -10.99 20.51 47.65
C ASN A 44 -12.45 20.25 47.26
N THR A 45 -13.31 20.50 48.23
CA THR A 45 -14.76 20.33 48.35
C THR A 45 -15.58 21.39 47.60
N GLY A 46 -16.72 20.96 47.02
CA GLY A 46 -18.00 21.71 47.10
C GLY A 46 -18.43 22.51 45.87
N ASN A 47 -19.42 22.10 45.20
CA ASN A 47 -20.75 22.68 45.01
C ASN A 47 -21.44 22.19 43.72
N GLU A 48 -22.63 21.69 43.88
CA GLU A 48 -23.59 21.37 42.82
C GLU A 48 -23.95 22.62 42.02
N HIS A 49 -23.89 22.44 40.68
CA HIS A 49 -24.77 23.15 39.74
C HIS A 49 -25.06 22.26 38.55
N THR A 50 -26.30 21.78 38.50
CA THR A 50 -26.87 21.07 37.35
C THR A 50 -27.02 22.02 36.17
N SER A 51 -26.25 21.80 35.15
CA SER A 51 -26.52 22.29 33.80
C SER A 51 -26.35 21.14 32.83
N THR A 52 -27.44 20.69 32.28
CA THR A 52 -27.50 19.75 31.15
C THR A 52 -26.93 20.46 29.91
N GLU A 53 -25.64 20.35 29.71
CA GLU A 53 -25.04 20.63 28.41
C GLU A 53 -25.01 19.33 27.60
N GLY A 54 -25.64 19.42 26.43
CA GLY A 54 -25.71 18.31 25.46
C GLY A 54 -24.33 17.83 25.10
N LEU A 55 -24.08 16.57 25.35
CA LEU A 55 -22.88 15.87 24.91
C LEU A 55 -22.97 15.67 23.38
N ASP A 56 -22.63 16.69 22.62
CA ASP A 56 -22.41 16.57 21.18
C ASP A 56 -20.98 16.07 20.95
N THR A 57 -20.75 14.78 21.26
CA THR A 57 -19.51 14.11 20.95
C THR A 57 -19.70 13.24 19.71
N THR A 58 -19.87 13.86 18.56
CA THR A 58 -19.47 13.25 17.30
C THR A 58 -17.97 13.52 17.08
N ASP A 59 -17.14 12.92 17.92
CA ASP A 59 -15.75 12.68 17.57
C ASP A 59 -15.78 11.63 16.44
N ALA A 60 -15.96 12.10 15.21
CA ALA A 60 -15.89 11.25 14.02
C ALA A 60 -14.47 10.64 14.03
N ALA A 61 -14.38 9.37 14.41
CA ALA A 61 -13.12 8.65 14.45
C ALA A 61 -12.40 8.89 13.10
N LYS A 62 -11.21 9.48 13.16
CA LYS A 62 -10.42 9.78 11.94
C LYS A 62 -10.30 8.51 11.12
N SER A 63 -10.87 8.50 9.93
CA SER A 63 -10.73 7.37 9.00
C SER A 63 -9.26 7.14 8.68
N PHE A 64 -8.81 5.89 8.72
CA PHE A 64 -7.44 5.50 8.36
C PHE A 64 -7.20 5.75 6.88
N THR A 65 -6.22 6.59 6.56
CA THR A 65 -5.95 7.07 5.20
C THR A 65 -4.83 6.27 4.54
N ILE A 66 -5.13 5.66 3.40
CA ILE A 66 -4.19 4.87 2.60
C ILE A 66 -3.93 5.61 1.29
N LEU A 67 -2.67 5.88 0.98
CA LEU A 67 -2.26 6.36 -0.34
C LEU A 67 -1.68 5.20 -1.13
N ILE A 68 -2.26 4.92 -2.29
CA ILE A 68 -1.79 3.92 -3.24
C ILE A 68 -1.13 4.66 -4.40
N ASP A 69 0.05 4.21 -4.77
CA ASP A 69 0.87 4.82 -5.81
C ASP A 69 1.08 3.84 -6.96
N PRO A 70 0.33 3.97 -8.06
CA PRO A 70 0.68 3.25 -9.29
C PRO A 70 1.99 3.83 -9.84
N GLY A 71 3.10 3.10 -9.70
CA GLY A 71 4.41 3.54 -10.17
C GLY A 71 4.42 3.93 -11.66
N HIS A 72 5.34 4.81 -12.04
CA HIS A 72 5.46 5.32 -13.43
C HIS A 72 4.21 6.10 -13.90
N GLY A 73 4.07 6.30 -15.24
CA GLY A 73 2.92 6.98 -15.84
C GLY A 73 3.32 8.09 -16.80
N GLY A 74 2.46 8.37 -17.75
CA GLY A 74 2.68 9.36 -18.79
C GLY A 74 3.94 9.06 -19.62
N PHE A 75 4.94 9.94 -19.55
CA PHE A 75 6.20 9.80 -20.29
C PHE A 75 7.10 8.63 -19.81
N ASP A 76 6.91 8.15 -18.59
CA ASP A 76 7.69 7.05 -18.00
C ASP A 76 6.89 5.73 -18.10
N PRO A 77 7.21 4.84 -19.04
CA PRO A 77 6.51 3.56 -19.18
C PRO A 77 6.88 2.56 -18.08
N GLY A 78 7.93 2.81 -17.29
CA GLY A 78 8.56 1.81 -16.44
C GLY A 78 9.28 0.75 -17.27
N LYS A 79 9.34 -0.48 -16.80
CA LYS A 79 9.81 -1.61 -17.57
C LYS A 79 8.82 -1.92 -18.70
N VAL A 80 9.36 -2.17 -19.87
CA VAL A 80 8.60 -2.72 -21.00
C VAL A 80 9.01 -4.18 -21.18
N SER A 81 8.02 -5.08 -21.20
CA SER A 81 8.26 -6.50 -21.46
C SER A 81 8.70 -6.73 -22.91
N PRO A 82 9.23 -7.92 -23.25
CA PRO A 82 9.60 -8.22 -24.61
C PRO A 82 8.47 -8.10 -25.65
N ASP A 83 7.22 -8.29 -25.22
CA ASP A 83 6.00 -8.17 -26.07
C ASP A 83 5.39 -6.77 -26.02
N GLY A 84 6.06 -5.80 -25.42
CA GLY A 84 5.60 -4.41 -25.40
C GLY A 84 4.62 -4.04 -24.30
N ILE A 85 4.38 -4.91 -23.32
CA ILE A 85 3.55 -4.62 -22.14
C ILE A 85 4.28 -3.62 -21.24
N MET A 86 3.63 -2.50 -20.91
CA MET A 86 4.22 -1.44 -20.12
C MET A 86 3.90 -1.61 -18.64
N GLU A 87 4.89 -1.47 -17.79
CA GLU A 87 4.75 -1.53 -16.33
C GLU A 87 3.70 -0.56 -15.79
N LYS A 88 3.69 0.67 -16.30
CA LYS A 88 2.77 1.73 -15.87
C LYS A 88 1.29 1.32 -15.97
N ASP A 89 0.93 0.52 -16.99
CA ASP A 89 -0.45 0.13 -17.24
C ASP A 89 -0.89 -0.97 -16.26
N ILE A 90 -0.02 -1.94 -16.01
CA ILE A 90 -0.25 -2.99 -15.01
C ILE A 90 -0.33 -2.37 -13.61
N ASN A 91 0.58 -1.46 -13.27
CA ASN A 91 0.59 -0.77 -11.98
C ASN A 91 -0.72 -0.03 -11.74
N LEU A 92 -1.25 0.67 -12.75
CA LEU A 92 -2.53 1.37 -12.65
C LEU A 92 -3.70 0.41 -12.47
N ALA A 93 -3.72 -0.69 -13.23
CA ALA A 93 -4.79 -1.68 -13.14
C ALA A 93 -4.84 -2.35 -11.75
N ILE A 94 -3.69 -2.80 -11.23
CA ILE A 94 -3.60 -3.41 -9.89
C ILE A 94 -3.94 -2.39 -8.79
N ALA A 95 -3.39 -1.18 -8.87
CA ALA A 95 -3.64 -0.13 -7.89
C ALA A 95 -5.12 0.27 -7.83
N SER A 96 -5.81 0.35 -8.98
CA SER A 96 -7.24 0.66 -9.05
C SER A 96 -8.09 -0.43 -8.40
N LYS A 97 -7.77 -1.71 -8.64
CA LYS A 97 -8.45 -2.85 -7.99
C LYS A 97 -8.24 -2.84 -6.48
N LEU A 98 -7.00 -2.59 -6.04
CA LEU A 98 -6.66 -2.49 -4.62
C LEU A 98 -7.39 -1.31 -3.95
N ALA A 99 -7.45 -0.16 -4.62
CA ALA A 99 -8.17 1.01 -4.12
C ALA A 99 -9.66 0.71 -3.92
N SER A 100 -10.31 0.09 -4.91
CA SER A 100 -11.72 -0.32 -4.78
C SER A 100 -11.92 -1.26 -3.59
N ALA A 101 -11.12 -2.31 -3.50
CA ALA A 101 -11.25 -3.31 -2.43
C ALA A 101 -11.05 -2.71 -1.03
N LEU A 102 -10.13 -1.77 -0.85
CA LEU A 102 -9.90 -1.10 0.43
C LEU A 102 -11.00 -0.07 0.75
N THR A 103 -11.52 0.62 -0.26
CA THR A 103 -12.66 1.54 -0.10
C THR A 103 -13.91 0.78 0.35
N ASP A 104 -14.19 -0.38 -0.23
CA ASP A 104 -15.29 -1.26 0.15
C ASP A 104 -15.17 -1.77 1.60
N GLN A 105 -13.97 -1.77 2.15
CA GLN A 105 -13.69 -2.08 3.57
C GLN A 105 -13.74 -0.85 4.50
N GLY A 106 -14.11 0.33 3.99
CA GLY A 106 -14.29 1.55 4.77
C GLY A 106 -13.03 2.37 5.02
N PHE A 107 -11.92 2.09 4.33
CA PHE A 107 -10.72 2.92 4.40
C PHE A 107 -10.89 4.19 3.55
N SER A 108 -10.25 5.28 3.97
CA SER A 108 -10.08 6.47 3.14
C SER A 108 -8.92 6.23 2.17
N VAL A 109 -9.20 6.06 0.88
CA VAL A 109 -8.19 5.68 -0.11
C VAL A 109 -7.98 6.78 -1.14
N TYR A 110 -6.71 7.10 -1.39
CA TYR A 110 -6.28 8.03 -2.44
C TYR A 110 -5.32 7.32 -3.39
N LEU A 111 -5.36 7.72 -4.65
CA LEU A 111 -4.39 7.30 -5.67
C LEU A 111 -3.48 8.49 -6.01
N THR A 112 -2.18 8.26 -6.23
CA THR A 112 -1.27 9.30 -6.73
C THR A 112 -1.63 9.68 -8.17
N ARG A 113 -2.08 8.72 -8.98
CA ARG A 113 -2.68 8.90 -10.30
C ARG A 113 -3.79 7.87 -10.53
N ASP A 114 -4.80 8.26 -11.28
CA ASP A 114 -5.99 7.48 -11.64
C ASP A 114 -6.11 7.22 -13.16
N SER A 115 -5.10 7.65 -13.90
CA SER A 115 -5.03 7.58 -15.35
C SER A 115 -3.57 7.50 -15.79
N ASP A 116 -3.30 7.32 -17.10
CA ASP A 116 -1.95 7.36 -17.66
C ASP A 116 -1.44 8.81 -17.74
N LYS A 117 -0.99 9.33 -16.62
CA LYS A 117 -0.39 10.66 -16.47
C LYS A 117 0.85 10.62 -15.61
N SER A 118 1.79 11.51 -15.87
CA SER A 118 2.88 11.82 -14.97
C SER A 118 2.50 12.97 -14.03
N LEU A 119 3.17 13.06 -12.89
CA LEU A 119 2.92 14.10 -11.88
C LEU A 119 3.97 15.21 -11.87
N ASN A 120 4.90 15.18 -12.83
CA ASN A 120 5.94 16.19 -12.93
C ASN A 120 5.37 17.55 -13.33
N SER A 121 6.04 18.61 -12.86
CA SER A 121 5.81 19.97 -13.39
C SER A 121 6.30 20.04 -14.84
N GLU A 122 5.56 20.76 -15.70
CA GLU A 122 5.87 20.95 -17.12
C GLU A 122 7.28 21.55 -17.33
N ASN A 123 7.67 22.50 -16.49
CA ASN A 123 8.93 23.23 -16.58
C ASN A 123 10.06 22.60 -15.73
N ALA A 124 9.92 21.38 -15.28
CA ALA A 124 10.93 20.72 -14.46
C ALA A 124 12.21 20.41 -15.25
N SER A 125 13.36 20.79 -14.73
CA SER A 125 14.67 20.44 -15.30
C SER A 125 14.90 18.93 -15.35
N SER A 126 14.32 18.18 -14.39
CA SER A 126 14.29 16.73 -14.38
C SER A 126 12.85 16.27 -14.12
N LYS A 127 12.19 15.80 -15.18
CA LYS A 127 10.82 15.27 -15.10
C LYS A 127 10.70 14.15 -14.07
N LYS A 128 11.63 13.19 -14.07
CA LYS A 128 11.62 12.05 -13.14
C LYS A 128 11.73 12.50 -11.67
N THR A 129 12.65 13.40 -11.37
CA THR A 129 12.79 13.92 -9.99
C THR A 129 11.57 14.73 -9.56
N SER A 130 10.99 15.51 -10.48
CA SER A 130 9.77 16.28 -10.22
C SER A 130 8.58 15.36 -9.93
N ASP A 131 8.41 14.30 -10.72
CA ASP A 131 7.36 13.29 -10.53
C ASP A 131 7.47 12.60 -9.15
N LEU A 132 8.66 12.13 -8.78
CA LEU A 132 8.91 11.50 -7.49
C LEU A 132 8.64 12.45 -6.31
N LYS A 133 9.00 13.74 -6.43
CA LYS A 133 8.68 14.77 -5.43
C LYS A 133 7.18 14.98 -5.30
N ALA A 134 6.45 15.01 -6.42
CA ALA A 134 5.01 15.18 -6.41
C ALA A 134 4.32 14.00 -5.69
N ARG A 135 4.74 12.76 -5.95
CA ARG A 135 4.26 11.56 -5.25
C ARG A 135 4.50 11.64 -3.73
N THR A 136 5.69 12.06 -3.33
CA THR A 136 6.04 12.25 -1.90
C THR A 136 5.18 13.33 -1.24
N ASN A 137 4.96 14.46 -1.93
CA ASN A 137 4.15 15.56 -1.42
C ASN A 137 2.68 15.16 -1.25
N LEU A 138 2.13 14.32 -2.14
CA LEU A 138 0.78 13.80 -2.00
C LEU A 138 0.59 13.04 -0.69
N ALA A 139 1.56 12.23 -0.26
CA ALA A 139 1.50 11.53 1.03
C ALA A 139 1.30 12.48 2.20
N THR A 140 2.00 13.62 2.18
CA THR A 140 1.87 14.68 3.19
C THR A 140 0.53 15.40 3.08
N ASN A 141 0.12 15.76 1.86
CA ASN A 141 -1.10 16.54 1.61
C ASN A 141 -2.37 15.81 2.06
N VAL A 142 -2.44 14.49 1.85
CA VAL A 142 -3.59 13.68 2.27
C VAL A 142 -3.44 13.15 3.71
N ASN A 143 -2.36 13.48 4.41
CA ASN A 143 -2.02 12.94 5.73
C ASN A 143 -2.09 11.41 5.76
N ALA A 144 -1.44 10.75 4.78
CA ALA A 144 -1.47 9.31 4.63
C ALA A 144 -0.95 8.60 5.90
N ASP A 145 -1.74 7.70 6.46
CA ASP A 145 -1.34 6.82 7.56
C ASP A 145 -0.51 5.63 7.04
N LEU A 146 -0.70 5.28 5.75
CA LEU A 146 0.01 4.22 5.05
C LEU A 146 0.21 4.58 3.58
N TYR A 147 1.36 4.19 3.01
CA TYR A 147 1.68 4.36 1.59
C TYR A 147 2.04 3.00 0.96
N ILE A 148 1.38 2.65 -0.14
CA ILE A 148 1.64 1.41 -0.89
C ILE A 148 1.97 1.81 -2.33
N SER A 149 3.22 1.61 -2.76
CA SER A 149 3.63 1.82 -4.15
C SER A 149 3.63 0.50 -4.91
N ILE A 150 2.96 0.46 -6.06
CA ILE A 150 2.77 -0.74 -6.89
C ILE A 150 3.70 -0.64 -8.10
N HIS A 151 4.49 -1.66 -8.27
CA HIS A 151 5.51 -1.81 -9.32
C HIS A 151 5.58 -3.22 -9.89
N GLN A 152 6.32 -3.37 -10.98
CA GLN A 152 6.73 -4.64 -11.55
C GLN A 152 8.25 -4.68 -11.65
N ASN A 153 8.83 -5.77 -11.16
CA ASN A 153 10.27 -5.96 -11.12
C ASN A 153 10.84 -6.30 -12.53
N SER A 154 12.15 -6.24 -12.62
CA SER A 154 12.88 -6.64 -13.81
C SER A 154 14.28 -7.12 -13.45
N TYR A 155 14.73 -8.18 -14.11
CA TYR A 155 16.06 -8.71 -13.95
C TYR A 155 16.64 -9.13 -15.31
N HIS A 156 17.97 -9.27 -15.41
CA HIS A 156 18.62 -9.65 -16.65
C HIS A 156 18.44 -11.13 -17.01
N GLU A 157 18.19 -11.98 -16.01
CA GLU A 157 17.85 -13.39 -16.20
C GLU A 157 16.34 -13.57 -16.31
N GLU A 158 15.85 -14.01 -17.45
CA GLU A 158 14.43 -14.16 -17.75
C GLU A 158 13.73 -15.21 -16.87
N ALA A 159 14.46 -16.18 -16.33
CA ALA A 159 13.90 -17.21 -15.44
C ALA A 159 13.50 -16.69 -14.05
N ILE A 160 13.94 -15.48 -13.69
CA ILE A 160 13.64 -14.87 -12.40
C ILE A 160 12.19 -14.39 -12.36
N ASN A 161 11.46 -14.80 -11.29
CA ASN A 161 10.04 -14.54 -11.11
C ASN A 161 9.67 -14.34 -9.63
N GLY A 162 8.39 -14.04 -9.35
CA GLY A 162 7.78 -13.97 -8.03
C GLY A 162 7.60 -12.57 -7.48
N GLY A 163 6.59 -12.39 -6.61
CA GLY A 163 6.30 -11.13 -5.95
C GLY A 163 7.24 -10.84 -4.79
N GLN A 164 7.70 -9.61 -4.66
CA GLN A 164 8.63 -9.16 -3.61
C GLN A 164 8.22 -7.81 -3.03
N VAL A 165 8.36 -7.64 -1.72
CA VAL A 165 8.04 -6.38 -1.05
C VAL A 165 9.30 -5.75 -0.48
N PHE A 166 9.51 -4.45 -0.80
CA PHE A 166 10.61 -3.66 -0.29
C PHE A 166 10.12 -2.67 0.77
N TYR A 167 10.96 -2.44 1.78
CA TYR A 167 10.72 -1.48 2.85
C TYR A 167 11.98 -0.68 3.18
N TYR A 168 11.83 0.50 3.78
CA TYR A 168 12.98 1.27 4.22
C TYR A 168 13.70 0.55 5.38
N LYS A 169 15.01 0.37 5.25
CA LYS A 169 15.82 -0.52 6.11
C LYS A 169 15.70 -0.28 7.62
N THR A 170 15.40 0.95 8.04
CA THR A 170 15.25 1.32 9.46
C THR A 170 13.79 1.48 9.91
N SER A 171 12.82 1.23 9.02
CA SER A 171 11.40 1.36 9.32
C SER A 171 10.83 0.06 9.89
N GLU A 172 10.65 -0.01 11.19
CA GLU A 172 10.01 -1.15 11.86
C GLU A 172 8.56 -1.38 11.38
N LYS A 173 7.79 -0.30 11.20
CA LYS A 173 6.42 -0.39 10.69
C LYS A 173 6.40 -0.84 9.22
N GLY A 174 7.30 -0.30 8.39
CA GLY A 174 7.46 -0.71 7.01
C GLY A 174 7.88 -2.17 6.89
N LYS A 175 8.82 -2.62 7.72
CA LYS A 175 9.24 -4.03 7.78
C LYS A 175 8.07 -4.95 8.13
N ARG A 176 7.32 -4.62 9.18
CA ARG A 176 6.18 -5.45 9.61
C ARG A 176 5.12 -5.58 8.52
N LEU A 177 4.80 -4.47 7.83
CA LEU A 177 3.87 -4.50 6.69
C LEU A 177 4.43 -5.34 5.54
N ALA A 178 5.71 -5.16 5.20
CA ALA A 178 6.36 -5.92 4.14
C ALA A 178 6.35 -7.43 4.43
N ASP A 179 6.63 -7.83 5.67
CA ASP A 179 6.59 -9.24 6.08
C ASP A 179 5.17 -9.85 5.95
N ILE A 180 4.13 -9.08 6.25
CA ILE A 180 2.73 -9.52 6.11
C ILE A 180 2.37 -9.70 4.64
N LEU A 181 2.68 -8.73 3.79
CA LEU A 181 2.40 -8.79 2.37
C LEU A 181 3.22 -9.89 1.68
N GLN A 182 4.48 -10.06 2.07
CA GLN A 182 5.33 -11.13 1.52
C GLN A 182 4.77 -12.52 1.85
N LYS A 183 4.35 -12.75 3.09
CA LYS A 183 3.68 -14.01 3.47
C LYS A 183 2.40 -14.24 2.66
N ARG A 184 1.71 -13.15 2.29
CA ARG A 184 0.52 -13.27 1.43
C ARG A 184 0.90 -13.65 0.00
N PHE A 185 1.97 -13.09 -0.56
CA PHE A 185 2.53 -13.54 -1.83
C PHE A 185 2.92 -15.03 -1.79
N ASP A 186 3.59 -15.47 -0.74
CA ASP A 186 3.98 -16.88 -0.58
C ASP A 186 2.76 -17.80 -0.56
N PHE A 187 1.67 -17.37 0.09
CA PHE A 187 0.43 -18.13 0.12
C PHE A 187 -0.28 -18.18 -1.26
N VAL A 188 -0.30 -17.05 -1.98
CA VAL A 188 -1.04 -16.93 -3.25
C VAL A 188 -0.26 -17.54 -4.42
N LEU A 189 1.05 -17.31 -4.47
CA LEU A 189 1.91 -17.74 -5.56
C LEU A 189 2.49 -19.15 -5.33
N GLY A 190 2.40 -19.65 -4.08
CA GLY A 190 2.85 -20.99 -3.70
C GLY A 190 4.36 -21.16 -3.85
N GLU A 191 4.79 -22.37 -4.19
CA GLU A 191 6.21 -22.73 -4.34
C GLU A 191 6.94 -21.96 -5.45
N ASN A 192 6.20 -21.26 -6.32
CA ASN A 192 6.77 -20.41 -7.35
C ASN A 192 7.30 -19.09 -6.79
N ASN A 193 6.91 -18.69 -5.58
CA ASN A 193 7.45 -17.50 -4.92
C ASN A 193 8.56 -17.87 -3.94
N ARG A 194 9.81 -17.56 -4.31
CA ARG A 194 10.99 -17.74 -3.44
C ARG A 194 11.53 -16.41 -2.93
N ARG A 195 10.76 -15.33 -3.08
CA ARG A 195 11.16 -13.99 -2.67
C ARG A 195 10.90 -13.79 -1.18
N GLN A 196 11.64 -12.83 -0.61
CA GLN A 196 11.49 -12.43 0.78
C GLN A 196 11.34 -10.91 0.85
N ALA A 197 10.66 -10.41 1.87
CA ALA A 197 10.64 -8.98 2.14
C ALA A 197 12.10 -8.46 2.29
N LYS A 198 12.42 -7.36 1.60
CA LYS A 198 13.81 -6.91 1.46
C LYS A 198 13.97 -5.46 1.93
N PRO A 199 14.94 -5.18 2.82
CA PRO A 199 15.29 -3.81 3.17
C PRO A 199 15.93 -3.11 1.97
N ASN A 200 15.60 -1.82 1.80
CA ASN A 200 16.18 -0.97 0.77
C ASN A 200 16.40 0.44 1.33
N ASP A 201 17.49 1.07 0.94
CA ASP A 201 17.88 2.43 1.33
C ASP A 201 18.29 3.30 0.13
N THR A 202 17.89 2.91 -1.07
CA THR A 202 18.21 3.62 -2.31
C THR A 202 16.98 4.13 -3.06
N TYR A 203 15.81 3.53 -2.85
CA TYR A 203 14.58 3.95 -3.52
C TYR A 203 14.09 5.28 -2.97
N TYR A 204 13.88 6.24 -3.87
CA TYR A 204 13.53 7.61 -3.52
C TYR A 204 12.31 7.71 -2.59
N LEU A 205 11.22 7.01 -2.90
CA LEU A 205 10.00 7.05 -2.08
C LEU A 205 10.23 6.50 -0.68
N LEU A 206 10.98 5.39 -0.55
CA LEU A 206 11.31 4.81 0.76
C LEU A 206 12.10 5.77 1.65
N LEU A 207 12.95 6.62 1.04
CA LEU A 207 13.78 7.59 1.74
C LEU A 207 13.01 8.86 2.17
N HIS A 208 11.98 9.27 1.39
CA HIS A 208 11.40 10.60 1.53
C HIS A 208 9.95 10.62 2.02
N VAL A 209 9.21 9.51 1.92
CA VAL A 209 7.86 9.40 2.50
C VAL A 209 7.96 9.17 4.00
N LYS A 210 7.24 9.98 4.80
CA LYS A 210 7.30 9.94 6.27
C LYS A 210 6.41 8.87 6.89
N SER A 211 5.26 8.59 6.27
CA SER A 211 4.38 7.51 6.71
C SER A 211 5.01 6.14 6.45
N PRO A 212 4.58 5.09 7.14
CA PRO A 212 4.97 3.72 6.79
C PRO A 212 4.73 3.48 5.31
N ILE A 213 5.76 3.04 4.60
CA ILE A 213 5.72 2.82 3.15
C ILE A 213 6.31 1.46 2.80
N VAL A 214 5.73 0.83 1.78
CA VAL A 214 6.30 -0.32 1.08
C VAL A 214 6.24 -0.10 -0.42
N ILE A 215 7.20 -0.70 -1.15
CA ILE A 215 7.13 -0.88 -2.59
C ILE A 215 6.86 -2.36 -2.86
N VAL A 216 5.77 -2.61 -3.58
CA VAL A 216 5.27 -3.94 -3.90
C VAL A 216 5.60 -4.23 -5.35
N GLU A 217 6.57 -5.09 -5.57
CA GLU A 217 6.92 -5.64 -6.89
C GLU A 217 6.09 -6.89 -7.11
N CYS A 218 5.02 -6.78 -7.91
CA CYS A 218 4.02 -7.84 -8.04
C CYS A 218 4.52 -9.05 -8.81
N GLY A 219 5.57 -8.90 -9.63
CA GLY A 219 6.24 -9.94 -10.40
C GLY A 219 7.28 -9.34 -11.33
N PHE A 220 7.88 -10.14 -12.22
CA PHE A 220 8.96 -9.71 -13.11
C PHE A 220 8.48 -9.56 -14.56
N LEU A 221 8.46 -8.35 -15.09
CA LEU A 221 8.15 -8.09 -16.51
C LEU A 221 9.25 -8.56 -17.49
N SER A 222 10.41 -8.92 -16.98
CA SER A 222 11.48 -9.59 -17.75
C SER A 222 11.22 -11.08 -17.99
N ASN A 223 10.31 -11.69 -17.23
CA ASN A 223 9.88 -13.08 -17.40
C ASN A 223 8.62 -13.13 -18.27
N TRP A 224 8.67 -13.85 -19.40
CA TRP A 224 7.59 -13.91 -20.36
C TRP A 224 6.27 -14.42 -19.78
N ASP A 225 6.32 -15.54 -19.06
CA ASP A 225 5.14 -16.16 -18.48
C ASP A 225 4.52 -15.27 -17.39
N GLU A 226 5.37 -14.60 -16.61
CA GLU A 226 4.90 -13.71 -15.54
C GLU A 226 4.36 -12.41 -16.12
N ALA A 227 4.98 -11.84 -17.16
CA ALA A 227 4.48 -10.67 -17.87
C ALA A 227 3.08 -10.92 -18.45
N ALA A 228 2.87 -12.06 -19.10
CA ALA A 228 1.56 -12.44 -19.65
C ALA A 228 0.50 -12.58 -18.53
N ARG A 229 0.85 -13.20 -17.40
CA ARG A 229 -0.05 -13.30 -16.23
C ARG A 229 -0.35 -11.95 -15.59
N LEU A 230 0.66 -11.12 -15.37
CA LEU A 230 0.51 -9.78 -14.79
C LEU A 230 -0.38 -8.86 -15.63
N ASN A 231 -0.39 -9.06 -16.96
CA ASN A 231 -1.27 -8.33 -17.88
C ASN A 231 -2.70 -8.91 -17.94
N SER A 232 -2.97 -10.00 -17.24
CA SER A 232 -4.28 -10.64 -17.22
C SER A 232 -5.14 -10.08 -16.08
N THR A 233 -6.37 -9.69 -16.40
CA THR A 233 -7.35 -9.17 -15.44
C THR A 233 -7.66 -10.18 -14.32
N ASP A 234 -7.68 -11.47 -14.64
CA ASP A 234 -8.00 -12.53 -13.68
C ASP A 234 -6.85 -12.77 -12.68
N TYR A 235 -5.61 -12.55 -13.12
CA TYR A 235 -4.43 -12.74 -12.28
C TYR A 235 -4.20 -11.52 -11.37
N GLN A 236 -4.43 -10.31 -11.86
CA GLN A 236 -4.37 -9.08 -11.06
C GLN A 236 -5.39 -9.07 -9.91
#